data_99165f0662eb59b9dcd41beeae4c9764
#
_entry.id   99165f0662eb59b9dcd41beeae4c9764
#
_cell.length_a   1.000
_cell.length_b   1.000
_cell.length_c   1.000
_cell.angle_alpha   90.00
_cell.angle_beta   90.00
_cell.angle_gamma   90.00
#
_symmetry.space_group_name_H-M   'P 1'
#
loop_
_entity.id
_entity.type
_entity.pdbx_description
1 polymer ?
#
loop_
_entity_poly.entity_id
_entity_poly.type
_entity_poly.pdbx_seq_one_letter_code
_entity_poly.pdbx_strand_id
1 'polypeptide(L)'
;MKLLFVIDMQNDFIDGVLGTPEAQAIVPKVVEKIRNADLIVLTQDTHHIDYLKTEEGKHLPIKHCLYKTKGWKIHEDISNLISNYLNYDNIFYIEKETFGYPWSDGSSIKNITEIEIVGLDTDFCVLANAMTLKAAFPNVPITIDASCCAGSTPEWHEKALDMLEHCHFNIINRTAS
;
A
#
# COMPACT_ATOMS: atom_id res chain seq x y z
N MET A 1 10.61 17.10 3.28
CA MET A 1 10.79 15.86 2.49
C MET A 1 9.46 15.12 2.45
N LYS A 2 9.03 14.74 1.27
CA LYS A 2 7.81 13.94 1.06
C LYS A 2 8.14 12.46 1.12
N LEU A 3 7.37 11.71 1.90
CA LEU A 3 7.51 10.26 2.05
C LEU A 3 6.34 9.56 1.35
N LEU A 4 6.63 8.72 0.37
CA LEU A 4 5.65 7.92 -0.35
C LEU A 4 5.59 6.50 0.22
N PHE A 5 4.42 6.09 0.69
CA PHE A 5 4.11 4.70 1.03
C PHE A 5 3.40 4.03 -0.13
N VAL A 6 4.00 2.97 -0.64
CA VAL A 6 3.45 2.12 -1.70
C VAL A 6 3.04 0.80 -1.06
N ILE A 7 1.74 0.65 -0.85
CA ILE A 7 1.18 -0.45 -0.08
C ILE A 7 0.89 -1.63 -1.00
N ASP A 8 1.56 -2.75 -0.75
CA ASP A 8 1.28 -4.10 -1.24
C ASP A 8 1.00 -4.20 -2.76
N MET A 9 1.79 -3.50 -3.58
CA MET A 9 1.68 -3.57 -5.03
C MET A 9 2.28 -4.88 -5.57
N GLN A 10 1.69 -6.00 -5.15
CA GLN A 10 2.12 -7.38 -5.40
C GLN A 10 1.25 -8.05 -6.46
N ASN A 11 1.82 -9.06 -7.16
CA ASN A 11 1.12 -9.71 -8.26
C ASN A 11 -0.21 -10.36 -7.82
N ASP A 12 -0.28 -10.98 -6.64
CA ASP A 12 -1.53 -11.62 -6.19
C ASP A 12 -2.69 -10.65 -6.01
N PHE A 13 -2.42 -9.38 -5.66
CA PHE A 13 -3.43 -8.34 -5.55
C PHE A 13 -3.72 -7.60 -6.86
N ILE A 14 -2.84 -7.70 -7.87
CA ILE A 14 -2.97 -6.95 -9.12
C ILE A 14 -3.61 -7.82 -10.22
N ASP A 15 -2.97 -8.93 -10.58
CA ASP A 15 -3.40 -9.83 -11.65
C ASP A 15 -3.45 -11.31 -11.24
N GLY A 16 -3.14 -11.61 -9.96
CA GLY A 16 -3.15 -12.95 -9.40
C GLY A 16 -4.49 -13.33 -8.76
N VAL A 17 -4.43 -14.13 -7.69
CA VAL A 17 -5.61 -14.79 -7.09
C VAL A 17 -6.63 -13.84 -6.46
N LEU A 18 -6.23 -12.65 -6.07
CA LEU A 18 -7.07 -11.57 -5.55
C LEU A 18 -7.11 -10.34 -6.48
N GLY A 19 -6.56 -10.48 -7.69
CA GLY A 19 -6.45 -9.39 -8.66
C GLY A 19 -7.80 -8.89 -9.16
N THR A 20 -7.87 -7.57 -9.41
CA THR A 20 -9.05 -6.89 -9.94
C THR A 20 -8.68 -6.00 -11.14
N PRO A 21 -9.63 -5.68 -12.04
CA PRO A 21 -9.37 -4.72 -13.11
C PRO A 21 -8.94 -3.34 -12.58
N GLU A 22 -9.51 -2.93 -11.45
CA GLU A 22 -9.20 -1.65 -10.79
C GLU A 22 -7.76 -1.64 -10.27
N ALA A 23 -7.31 -2.75 -9.66
CA ALA A 23 -5.93 -2.90 -9.19
C ALA A 23 -4.92 -2.85 -10.34
N GLN A 24 -5.24 -3.47 -11.49
CA GLN A 24 -4.41 -3.37 -12.70
C GLN A 24 -4.37 -1.95 -13.25
N ALA A 25 -5.49 -1.23 -13.22
CA ALA A 25 -5.59 0.12 -13.77
C ALA A 25 -4.78 1.17 -12.99
N ILE A 26 -4.47 0.95 -11.71
CA ILE A 26 -3.66 1.88 -10.92
C ILE A 26 -2.15 1.70 -11.12
N VAL A 27 -1.67 0.56 -11.62
CA VAL A 27 -0.24 0.25 -11.74
C VAL A 27 0.55 1.36 -12.44
N PRO A 28 0.18 1.85 -13.64
CA PRO A 28 0.94 2.91 -14.31
C PRO A 28 0.95 4.23 -13.54
N LYS A 29 -0.11 4.53 -12.79
CA LYS A 29 -0.19 5.75 -11.96
C LYS A 29 0.73 5.64 -10.73
N VAL A 30 0.76 4.47 -10.08
CA VAL A 30 1.68 4.20 -8.97
C VAL A 30 3.14 4.25 -9.44
N VAL A 31 3.45 3.70 -10.61
CA VAL A 31 4.78 3.80 -11.23
C VAL A 31 5.20 5.27 -11.41
N GLU A 32 4.29 6.14 -11.87
CA GLU A 32 4.58 7.57 -12.01
C GLU A 32 4.79 8.27 -10.66
N LYS A 33 4.02 7.90 -9.63
CA LYS A 33 4.24 8.41 -8.26
C LYS A 33 5.61 8.03 -7.72
N ILE A 34 6.02 6.78 -7.89
CA ILE A 34 7.33 6.27 -7.47
C ILE A 34 8.45 7.03 -8.17
N ARG A 35 8.33 7.30 -9.47
CA ARG A 35 9.32 8.03 -10.27
C ARG A 35 9.62 9.43 -9.74
N ASN A 36 8.62 10.07 -9.16
CA ASN A 36 8.66 11.46 -8.69
C ASN A 36 8.80 11.59 -7.16
N ALA A 37 9.05 10.50 -6.44
CA ALA A 37 9.16 10.51 -4.99
C ALA A 37 10.61 10.68 -4.50
N ASP A 38 10.80 11.42 -3.39
CA ASP A 38 12.10 11.60 -2.75
C ASP A 38 12.53 10.38 -1.93
N LEU A 39 11.57 9.82 -1.20
CA LEU A 39 11.77 8.69 -0.29
C LEU A 39 10.56 7.76 -0.38
N ILE A 40 10.82 6.47 -0.49
CA ILE A 40 9.80 5.47 -0.75
C ILE A 40 9.85 4.35 0.29
N VAL A 41 8.70 3.98 0.81
CA VAL A 41 8.51 2.76 1.60
C VAL A 41 7.56 1.85 0.83
N LEU A 42 8.07 0.67 0.43
CA LEU A 42 7.27 -0.38 -0.18
C LEU A 42 6.91 -1.42 0.88
N THR A 43 5.64 -1.71 1.04
CA THR A 43 5.21 -2.83 1.86
C THR A 43 4.93 -4.06 1.02
N GLN A 44 5.14 -5.23 1.60
CA GLN A 44 4.80 -6.53 1.04
C GLN A 44 4.05 -7.35 2.07
N ASP A 45 2.81 -7.64 1.78
CA ASP A 45 2.07 -8.64 2.54
C ASP A 45 2.73 -10.00 2.39
N THR A 46 2.96 -10.70 3.50
CA THR A 46 3.80 -11.89 3.51
C THR A 46 3.17 -12.99 4.35
N HIS A 47 2.69 -14.02 3.67
CA HIS A 47 2.11 -15.20 4.31
C HIS A 47 2.98 -16.44 4.15
N HIS A 48 2.74 -17.43 5.00
CA HIS A 48 3.45 -18.70 5.01
C HIS A 48 2.52 -19.87 4.67
N ILE A 49 3.10 -21.07 4.56
CA ILE A 49 2.37 -22.28 4.10
C ILE A 49 1.15 -22.61 4.98
N ASP A 50 1.14 -22.19 6.21
CA ASP A 50 0.08 -22.42 7.18
C ASP A 50 -0.96 -21.29 7.24
N TYR A 51 -0.97 -20.37 6.28
CA TYR A 51 -1.91 -19.24 6.17
C TYR A 51 -3.36 -19.62 6.51
N LEU A 52 -3.85 -20.73 5.99
CA LEU A 52 -5.24 -21.19 6.24
C LEU A 52 -5.53 -21.52 7.72
N LYS A 53 -4.52 -21.59 8.58
CA LYS A 53 -4.68 -21.78 10.02
C LYS A 53 -4.73 -20.45 10.81
N THR A 54 -4.36 -19.34 10.17
CA THR A 54 -4.42 -18.01 10.76
C THR A 54 -5.86 -17.52 10.89
N GLU A 55 -6.10 -16.49 11.70
CA GLU A 55 -7.44 -15.86 11.77
C GLU A 55 -7.82 -15.26 10.41
N GLU A 56 -6.90 -14.60 9.72
CA GLU A 56 -7.15 -14.06 8.39
C GLU A 56 -7.53 -15.16 7.40
N GLY A 57 -6.77 -16.26 7.38
CA GLY A 57 -7.04 -17.40 6.48
C GLY A 57 -8.35 -18.13 6.76
N LYS A 58 -8.94 -17.99 7.95
CA LYS A 58 -10.29 -18.48 8.25
C LYS A 58 -11.37 -17.60 7.64
N HIS A 59 -11.14 -16.29 7.58
CA HIS A 59 -12.08 -15.32 6.99
C HIS A 59 -11.92 -15.20 5.48
N LEU A 60 -10.69 -15.28 4.98
CA LEU A 60 -10.35 -15.28 3.55
C LEU A 60 -9.57 -16.56 3.19
N PRO A 61 -10.25 -17.69 2.91
CA PRO A 61 -9.58 -18.98 2.69
C PRO A 61 -8.94 -19.08 1.28
N ILE A 62 -8.31 -18.02 0.82
CA ILE A 62 -7.60 -17.93 -0.45
C ILE A 62 -6.13 -17.68 -0.14
N LYS A 63 -5.28 -18.69 -0.40
CA LYS A 63 -3.83 -18.51 -0.24
C LYS A 63 -3.32 -17.47 -1.22
N HIS A 64 -2.71 -16.42 -0.71
CA HIS A 64 -2.12 -15.34 -1.48
C HIS A 64 -0.82 -14.87 -0.82
N CYS A 65 -0.02 -14.14 -1.53
CA CYS A 65 1.24 -13.54 -1.07
C CYS A 65 2.12 -14.51 -0.25
N LEU A 66 2.13 -15.80 -0.64
CA LEU A 66 2.98 -16.78 0.02
C LEU A 66 4.45 -16.46 -0.25
N TYR A 67 5.23 -16.39 0.81
CA TYR A 67 6.64 -15.98 0.80
C TYR A 67 7.43 -16.61 -0.36
N LYS A 68 8.11 -15.77 -1.12
CA LYS A 68 8.94 -16.11 -2.31
C LYS A 68 8.19 -16.69 -3.51
N THR A 69 6.88 -16.77 -3.52
CA THR A 69 6.12 -17.15 -4.73
C THR A 69 6.08 -16.00 -5.75
N LYS A 70 5.61 -16.28 -6.98
CA LYS A 70 5.38 -15.22 -7.97
C LYS A 70 4.35 -14.22 -7.46
N GLY A 71 3.28 -14.68 -6.81
CA GLY A 71 2.21 -13.83 -6.29
C GLY A 71 2.68 -12.84 -5.22
N TRP A 72 3.62 -13.26 -4.35
CA TRP A 72 4.22 -12.42 -3.32
C TRP A 72 5.10 -11.29 -3.88
N LYS A 73 5.69 -11.45 -5.06
CA LYS A 73 6.61 -10.45 -5.62
C LYS A 73 5.88 -9.16 -5.96
N ILE A 74 6.58 -8.04 -5.76
CA ILE A 74 6.16 -6.73 -6.28
C ILE A 74 6.00 -6.82 -7.81
N HIS A 75 4.97 -6.14 -8.33
CA HIS A 75 4.67 -6.10 -9.77
C HIS A 75 5.89 -5.70 -10.60
N GLU A 76 6.04 -6.32 -11.76
CA GLU A 76 7.25 -6.18 -12.58
C GLU A 76 7.54 -4.75 -13.03
N ASP A 77 6.52 -3.95 -13.36
CA ASP A 77 6.72 -2.56 -13.78
C ASP A 77 7.34 -1.71 -12.68
N ILE A 78 6.96 -1.96 -11.42
CA ILE A 78 7.52 -1.27 -10.25
C ILE A 78 8.93 -1.78 -9.96
N SER A 79 9.13 -3.09 -9.95
CA SER A 79 10.45 -3.68 -9.67
C SER A 79 11.49 -3.33 -10.74
N ASN A 80 11.08 -3.26 -12.01
CA ASN A 80 11.93 -2.82 -13.13
C ASN A 80 12.28 -1.32 -13.02
N LEU A 81 11.32 -0.47 -12.67
CA LEU A 81 11.59 0.94 -12.44
C LEU A 81 12.64 1.13 -11.33
N ILE A 82 12.44 0.47 -10.20
CA ILE A 82 13.35 0.56 -9.06
C ILE A 82 14.75 0.07 -9.46
N SER A 83 14.85 -1.11 -10.09
CA SER A 83 16.12 -1.72 -10.42
C SER A 83 16.95 -0.94 -11.45
N ASN A 84 16.28 -0.24 -12.37
CA ASN A 84 16.95 0.40 -13.50
C ASN A 84 17.14 1.91 -13.37
N TYR A 85 16.35 2.59 -12.56
CA TYR A 85 16.24 4.05 -12.63
C TYR A 85 16.33 4.78 -11.30
N LEU A 86 16.23 4.09 -10.16
CA LEU A 86 16.18 4.73 -8.86
C LEU A 86 17.41 4.42 -8.01
N ASN A 87 17.71 5.36 -7.10
CA ASN A 87 18.74 5.16 -6.09
C ASN A 87 18.16 4.30 -4.95
N TYR A 88 18.74 3.15 -4.70
CA TYR A 88 18.31 2.21 -3.64
C TYR A 88 18.39 2.80 -2.22
N ASP A 89 19.23 3.81 -1.99
CA ASP A 89 19.37 4.43 -0.67
C ASP A 89 18.09 5.13 -0.18
N ASN A 90 17.18 5.44 -1.11
CA ASN A 90 15.92 6.12 -0.83
C ASN A 90 14.70 5.17 -0.83
N ILE A 91 14.92 3.84 -0.86
CA ILE A 91 13.85 2.86 -0.94
C ILE A 91 13.96 1.85 0.20
N PHE A 92 12.89 1.74 0.97
CA PHE A 92 12.78 0.79 2.08
C PHE A 92 11.72 -0.27 1.77
N TYR A 93 12.07 -1.52 2.00
CA TYR A 93 11.16 -2.66 1.85
C TYR A 93 10.75 -3.17 3.23
N ILE A 94 9.45 -3.31 3.43
CA ILE A 94 8.86 -3.79 4.69
C ILE A 94 7.98 -4.99 4.40
N GLU A 95 8.42 -6.16 4.82
CA GLU A 95 7.58 -7.36 4.85
C GLU A 95 6.68 -7.30 6.09
N LYS A 96 5.39 -7.55 5.93
CA LYS A 96 4.41 -7.55 7.02
C LYS A 96 3.51 -8.79 6.93
N GLU A 97 3.11 -9.33 8.07
CA GLU A 97 2.25 -10.52 8.18
C GLU A 97 0.81 -10.16 8.58
N THR A 98 0.47 -8.88 8.58
CA THR A 98 -0.84 -8.32 8.97
C THR A 98 -1.20 -7.15 8.07
N PHE A 99 -2.47 -6.76 8.04
CA PHE A 99 -2.93 -5.65 7.19
C PHE A 99 -2.15 -4.36 7.43
N GLY A 100 -1.95 -3.95 8.69
CA GLY A 100 -1.15 -2.80 9.06
C GLY A 100 0.22 -3.20 9.60
N TYR A 101 1.19 -2.30 9.50
CA TYR A 101 2.49 -2.45 10.13
C TYR A 101 2.56 -1.57 11.39
N PRO A 102 3.18 -2.01 12.49
CA PRO A 102 3.34 -1.22 13.71
C PRO A 102 4.45 -0.17 13.53
N TRP A 103 4.14 0.89 12.80
CA TRP A 103 5.10 1.98 12.57
C TRP A 103 5.56 2.55 13.89
N SER A 104 6.87 2.59 14.12
CA SER A 104 7.45 3.29 15.27
C SER A 104 7.29 4.81 15.10
N ASP A 105 7.39 5.54 16.21
CA ASP A 105 7.39 6.99 16.17
C ASP A 105 8.42 7.48 15.13
N GLY A 106 8.05 8.42 14.32
CA GLY A 106 8.86 8.92 13.20
C GLY A 106 10.19 9.58 13.58
N SER A 107 10.69 9.32 14.80
CA SER A 107 11.92 9.90 15.33
C SER A 107 13.16 9.52 14.52
N SER A 108 13.12 8.39 13.83
CA SER A 108 14.23 7.91 13.01
C SER A 108 14.34 8.60 11.64
N ILE A 109 13.24 9.14 11.11
CA ILE A 109 13.22 9.87 9.83
C ILE A 109 12.94 11.34 10.12
N LYS A 110 13.97 12.15 10.08
CA LYS A 110 13.85 13.58 10.37
C LYS A 110 13.36 14.36 9.14
N ASN A 111 12.65 15.46 9.40
CA ASN A 111 12.21 16.41 8.38
C ASN A 111 11.16 15.90 7.38
N ILE A 112 10.33 14.93 7.78
CA ILE A 112 9.14 14.58 6.99
C ILE A 112 8.15 15.75 7.11
N THR A 113 7.76 16.29 5.96
CA THR A 113 6.78 17.38 5.86
C THR A 113 5.42 16.92 5.39
N GLU A 114 5.36 15.76 4.72
CA GLU A 114 4.15 15.18 4.14
C GLU A 114 4.34 13.67 3.96
N ILE A 115 3.28 12.92 4.17
CA ILE A 115 3.17 11.50 3.83
C ILE A 115 2.10 11.35 2.75
N GLU A 116 2.41 10.62 1.69
CA GLU A 116 1.44 10.18 0.69
C GLU A 116 1.36 8.66 0.69
N ILE A 117 0.13 8.11 0.58
CA ILE A 117 -0.13 6.67 0.56
C ILE A 117 -0.83 6.33 -0.75
N VAL A 118 -0.35 5.28 -1.41
CA VAL A 118 -0.93 4.68 -2.63
C VAL A 118 -0.87 3.16 -2.52
N GLY A 119 -1.65 2.44 -3.31
CA GLY A 119 -1.57 0.97 -3.41
C GLY A 119 -2.86 0.24 -3.05
N LEU A 120 -2.72 -0.97 -2.54
CA LEU A 120 -3.77 -1.99 -2.41
C LEU A 120 -3.83 -2.57 -0.98
N ASP A 121 -4.95 -3.13 -0.55
CA ASP A 121 -6.30 -2.72 -0.96
C ASP A 121 -6.75 -1.56 -0.08
N THR A 122 -7.49 -0.62 -0.65
CA THR A 122 -7.90 0.60 0.06
C THR A 122 -8.62 0.29 1.36
N ASP A 123 -9.49 -0.71 1.36
CA ASP A 123 -10.35 -1.13 2.47
C ASP A 123 -9.66 -2.07 3.49
N PHE A 124 -8.44 -2.53 3.19
CA PHE A 124 -7.64 -3.38 4.08
C PHE A 124 -6.28 -2.76 4.42
N CYS A 125 -5.26 -3.07 3.63
CA CYS A 125 -3.89 -2.72 3.96
C CYS A 125 -3.62 -1.22 3.90
N VAL A 126 -4.22 -0.49 2.95
CA VAL A 126 -4.10 0.98 2.87
C VAL A 126 -4.73 1.62 4.10
N LEU A 127 -5.99 1.26 4.43
CA LEU A 127 -6.70 1.76 5.61
C LEU A 127 -5.93 1.47 6.90
N ALA A 128 -5.50 0.22 7.09
CA ALA A 128 -4.79 -0.19 8.30
C ALA A 128 -3.45 0.53 8.46
N ASN A 129 -2.65 0.65 7.38
CA ASN A 129 -1.39 1.37 7.43
C ASN A 129 -1.60 2.88 7.59
N ALA A 130 -2.61 3.47 6.96
CA ALA A 130 -2.94 4.88 7.15
C ALA A 130 -3.19 5.19 8.63
N MET A 131 -4.02 4.39 9.31
CA MET A 131 -4.34 4.59 10.73
C MET A 131 -3.12 4.43 11.63
N THR A 132 -2.27 3.43 11.40
CA THR A 132 -1.05 3.22 12.19
C THR A 132 0.00 4.31 11.90
N LEU A 133 0.12 4.77 10.66
CA LEU A 133 0.97 5.91 10.30
C LEU A 133 0.48 7.21 10.96
N LYS A 134 -0.82 7.45 11.01
CA LYS A 134 -1.37 8.63 11.70
C LYS A 134 -1.05 8.63 13.20
N ALA A 135 -1.02 7.45 13.82
CA ALA A 135 -0.61 7.32 15.22
C ALA A 135 0.90 7.56 15.40
N ALA A 136 1.74 7.08 14.46
CA ALA A 136 3.19 7.26 14.49
C ALA A 136 3.61 8.71 14.14
N PHE A 137 2.86 9.39 13.28
CA PHE A 137 3.14 10.75 12.77
C PHE A 137 1.95 11.70 13.01
N PRO A 138 1.56 11.98 14.25
CA PRO A 138 0.30 12.67 14.55
C PRO A 138 0.22 14.11 14.01
N ASN A 139 1.36 14.74 13.76
CA ASN A 139 1.46 16.13 13.31
C ASN A 139 1.90 16.27 11.84
N VAL A 140 2.04 15.16 11.11
CA VAL A 140 2.38 15.18 9.68
C VAL A 140 1.10 14.99 8.87
N PRO A 141 0.80 15.86 7.88
CA PRO A 141 -0.34 15.66 6.98
C PRO A 141 -0.13 14.37 6.17
N ILE A 142 -1.19 13.54 6.13
CA ILE A 142 -1.20 12.28 5.40
C ILE A 142 -2.24 12.38 4.29
N THR A 143 -1.82 12.14 3.06
CA THR A 143 -2.64 12.21 1.86
C THR A 143 -2.82 10.82 1.26
N ILE A 144 -4.03 10.47 0.88
CA ILE A 144 -4.36 9.27 0.09
C ILE A 144 -4.69 9.72 -1.33
N ASP A 145 -3.97 9.24 -2.33
CA ASP A 145 -4.34 9.47 -3.72
C ASP A 145 -5.31 8.38 -4.18
N ALA A 146 -6.60 8.71 -4.20
CA ALA A 146 -7.65 7.78 -4.55
C ALA A 146 -7.48 7.19 -5.95
N SER A 147 -6.93 7.95 -6.90
CA SER A 147 -6.67 7.47 -8.26
C SER A 147 -5.52 6.47 -8.37
N CYS A 148 -4.70 6.36 -7.32
CA CYS A 148 -3.57 5.45 -7.18
C CYS A 148 -3.84 4.35 -6.15
N CYS A 149 -5.10 4.20 -5.72
CA CYS A 149 -5.56 3.13 -4.84
C CYS A 149 -6.72 2.37 -5.49
N ALA A 150 -6.87 1.09 -5.15
CA ALA A 150 -8.04 0.30 -5.46
C ALA A 150 -8.42 -0.57 -4.26
N GLY A 151 -9.70 -0.80 -4.05
CA GLY A 151 -10.20 -1.68 -2.99
C GLY A 151 -10.52 -3.08 -3.48
N SER A 152 -10.90 -3.95 -2.57
CA SER A 152 -11.38 -5.30 -2.89
C SER A 152 -12.58 -5.30 -3.83
N THR A 153 -13.38 -4.25 -3.77
CA THR A 153 -14.43 -3.89 -4.73
C THR A 153 -14.52 -2.37 -4.85
N PRO A 154 -15.09 -1.83 -5.96
CA PRO A 154 -15.34 -0.38 -6.08
C PRO A 154 -16.15 0.20 -4.92
N GLU A 155 -17.15 -0.53 -4.43
CA GLU A 155 -17.98 -0.10 -3.29
C GLU A 155 -17.17 0.02 -2.00
N TRP A 156 -16.32 -0.98 -1.70
CA TRP A 156 -15.49 -0.95 -0.51
C TRP A 156 -14.37 0.08 -0.60
N HIS A 157 -13.84 0.32 -1.79
CA HIS A 157 -12.91 1.43 -2.03
C HIS A 157 -13.50 2.77 -1.60
N GLU A 158 -14.71 3.08 -2.07
CA GLU A 158 -15.39 4.35 -1.72
C GLU A 158 -15.71 4.46 -0.21
N LYS A 159 -16.19 3.38 0.41
CA LYS A 159 -16.44 3.35 1.86
C LYS A 159 -15.16 3.58 2.68
N ALA A 160 -14.05 2.99 2.25
CA ALA A 160 -12.77 3.18 2.91
C ALA A 160 -12.27 4.61 2.77
N LEU A 161 -12.43 5.23 1.59
CA LEU A 161 -12.10 6.64 1.37
C LEU A 161 -12.95 7.55 2.26
N ASP A 162 -14.26 7.30 2.40
CA ASP A 162 -15.14 8.04 3.31
C ASP A 162 -14.66 7.95 4.77
N MET A 163 -14.26 6.75 5.21
CA MET A 163 -13.74 6.53 6.55
C MET A 163 -12.40 7.26 6.76
N LEU A 164 -11.50 7.20 5.80
CA LEU A 164 -10.21 7.88 5.85
C LEU A 164 -10.41 9.41 5.89
N GLU A 165 -11.28 9.95 5.06
CA GLU A 165 -11.61 11.39 5.06
C GLU A 165 -12.22 11.81 6.41
N HIS A 166 -13.16 11.03 6.95
CA HIS A 166 -13.73 11.25 8.27
C HIS A 166 -12.67 11.22 9.39
N CYS A 167 -11.64 10.39 9.25
CA CYS A 167 -10.48 10.30 10.15
C CYS A 167 -9.40 11.37 9.88
N HIS A 168 -9.71 12.42 9.12
CA HIS A 168 -8.85 13.57 8.85
C HIS A 168 -7.62 13.24 7.99
N PHE A 169 -7.75 12.33 7.04
CA PHE A 169 -6.79 12.19 5.94
C PHE A 169 -7.18 13.10 4.78
N ASN A 170 -6.18 13.59 4.05
CA ASN A 170 -6.44 14.33 2.82
C ASN A 170 -6.69 13.32 1.69
N ILE A 171 -7.88 13.34 1.10
CA ILE A 171 -8.18 12.51 -0.07
C ILE A 171 -8.06 13.36 -1.33
N ILE A 172 -7.23 12.94 -2.27
CA ILE A 172 -7.05 13.65 -3.55
C ILE A 172 -7.39 12.74 -4.73
N ASN A 173 -7.68 13.35 -5.88
CA ASN A 173 -7.97 12.66 -7.14
C ASN A 173 -9.10 11.62 -7.05
N ARG A 174 -10.01 11.78 -6.08
CA ARG A 174 -11.23 10.98 -5.99
C ARG A 174 -12.15 11.38 -7.16
N THR A 175 -12.48 10.42 -8.02
CA THR A 175 -13.48 10.64 -9.07
C THR A 175 -14.85 10.60 -8.43
N ALA A 176 -15.69 11.62 -8.70
CA ALA A 176 -17.09 11.57 -8.30
C ALA A 176 -17.76 10.35 -8.97
N SER A 177 -18.31 9.46 -8.17
CA SER A 177 -19.13 8.33 -8.59
C SER A 177 -20.48 8.77 -9.15
#